data_f488d4e5b66016fe01f181580a12c314
#
_entry.id   f488d4e5b66016fe01f181580a12c314
#
_cell.length_a   1.000
_cell.length_b   1.000
_cell.length_c   1.000
_cell.angle_alpha   90.00
_cell.angle_beta   90.00
_cell.angle_gamma   90.00
#
_symmetry.space_group_name_H-M   'P 1'
#
loop_
_entity.id
_entity.type
_entity.pdbx_description
1 polymer ?
#
loop_
_entity_poly.entity_id
_entity_poly.type
_entity_poly.pdbx_seq_one_letter_code
_entity_poly.pdbx_strand_id
1 'polypeptide(L)'
;MTKLETITAEDLQNRTYEPTHFLVDELIPEGLHILAGAPKIGKSWLAMWLCLGVAQGQALWNFATTQGEALYLSLEDSSQRIQTRLFDLTEDAPPTQFCFYRKKNVRR
;
A
#
# COMPACT_ATOMS: atom_id res chain seq x y z
N MET A 1 0.44 9.71 36.55
CA MET A 1 1.72 9.03 36.33
C MET A 1 1.50 7.77 35.52
N THR A 2 2.07 7.72 34.34
CA THR A 2 1.90 6.57 33.47
C THR A 2 2.79 5.43 33.96
N LYS A 3 2.18 4.31 34.27
CA LYS A 3 2.92 3.12 34.69
C LYS A 3 3.54 2.45 33.46
N LEU A 4 4.83 2.21 33.51
CA LEU A 4 5.51 1.47 32.46
C LEU A 4 5.09 0.00 32.54
N GLU A 5 4.50 -0.51 31.47
CA GLU A 5 4.21 -1.93 31.38
C GLU A 5 5.46 -2.67 30.94
N THR A 6 5.82 -3.68 31.70
CA THR A 6 7.01 -4.49 31.41
C THR A 6 6.64 -5.96 31.36
N ILE A 7 7.42 -6.71 30.61
CA ILE A 7 7.33 -8.16 30.53
C ILE A 7 8.72 -8.76 30.72
N THR A 8 8.83 -9.87 31.40
CA THR A 8 10.11 -10.55 31.53
C THR A 8 10.55 -11.18 30.22
N ALA A 9 11.84 -11.34 30.04
CA ALA A 9 12.38 -12.00 28.84
C ALA A 9 11.88 -13.44 28.71
N GLU A 10 11.76 -14.16 29.82
CA GLU A 10 11.22 -15.52 29.81
C GLU A 10 9.77 -15.57 29.35
N ASP A 11 8.91 -14.70 29.87
CA ASP A 11 7.50 -14.62 29.46
C ASP A 11 7.40 -14.25 27.98
N LEU A 12 8.21 -13.31 27.53
CA LEU A 12 8.24 -12.90 26.13
C LEU A 12 8.63 -14.06 25.21
N GLN A 13 9.64 -14.82 25.60
CA GLN A 13 10.12 -15.98 24.84
C GLN A 13 9.05 -17.06 24.72
N ASN A 14 8.25 -17.25 25.75
CA ASN A 14 7.23 -18.29 25.81
C ASN A 14 5.87 -17.87 25.24
N ARG A 15 5.70 -16.61 24.84
CA ARG A 15 4.46 -16.15 24.24
C ARG A 15 4.30 -16.71 22.84
N THR A 16 3.05 -17.03 22.52
CA THR A 16 2.66 -17.40 21.14
C THR A 16 2.04 -16.17 20.48
N TYR A 17 2.57 -15.84 19.31
CA TYR A 17 2.05 -14.73 18.50
C TYR A 17 1.39 -15.28 17.25
N GLU A 18 0.38 -14.55 16.75
CA GLU A 18 -0.20 -14.88 15.47
C GLU A 18 0.83 -14.64 14.36
N PRO A 19 0.81 -15.46 13.30
CA PRO A 19 1.67 -15.22 12.13
C PRO A 19 1.41 -13.83 11.55
N THR A 20 2.45 -13.22 11.01
CA THR A 20 2.35 -11.93 10.32
C THR A 20 1.46 -12.08 9.07
N HIS A 21 0.48 -11.20 8.94
CA HIS A 21 -0.33 -11.12 7.73
C HIS A 21 0.34 -10.20 6.71
N PHE A 22 0.44 -10.66 5.47
CA PHE A 22 1.06 -9.91 4.39
C PHE A 22 0.02 -9.47 3.37
N LEU A 23 0.16 -8.23 2.90
CA LEU A 23 -0.58 -7.74 1.74
C LEU A 23 0.03 -8.28 0.44
N VAL A 24 1.35 -8.27 0.39
CA VAL A 24 2.14 -8.95 -0.65
C VAL A 24 3.08 -9.89 0.09
N ASP A 25 2.95 -11.18 -0.14
CA ASP A 25 3.70 -12.20 0.59
C ASP A 25 5.20 -11.90 0.57
N GLU A 26 5.82 -12.02 1.75
CA GLU A 26 7.25 -11.81 1.98
C GLU A 26 7.75 -10.38 1.76
N LEU A 27 6.94 -9.49 1.15
CA LEU A 27 7.36 -8.12 0.83
C LEU A 27 6.72 -7.07 1.71
N ILE A 28 5.40 -7.07 1.82
CA ILE A 28 4.65 -6.01 2.49
C ILE A 28 3.73 -6.60 3.55
N PRO A 29 4.17 -6.62 4.81
CA PRO A 29 3.31 -7.00 5.91
C PRO A 29 2.31 -5.89 6.23
N GLU A 30 1.31 -6.20 7.05
CA GLU A 30 0.42 -5.19 7.60
C GLU A 30 1.19 -4.16 8.41
N GLY A 31 0.72 -2.92 8.39
CA GLY A 31 1.28 -1.84 9.18
C GLY A 31 1.69 -0.64 8.33
N LEU A 32 2.42 0.27 8.96
CA LEU A 32 2.91 1.47 8.32
C LEU A 32 4.30 1.24 7.73
N HIS A 33 4.46 1.57 6.45
CA HIS A 33 5.72 1.42 5.75
C HIS A 33 6.10 2.71 5.03
N ILE A 34 7.39 2.91 4.83
CA ILE A 34 7.92 4.06 4.11
C ILE A 34 8.67 3.56 2.88
N LEU A 35 8.30 4.08 1.72
CA LEU A 35 9.04 3.89 0.47
C LEU A 35 9.78 5.19 0.15
N ALA A 36 11.09 5.18 0.25
CA ALA A 36 11.91 6.36 0.07
C ALA A 36 12.91 6.18 -1.07
N GLY A 37 13.27 7.31 -1.67
CA GLY A 37 14.24 7.34 -2.77
C GLY A 37 14.27 8.71 -3.42
N ALA A 38 15.22 8.90 -4.34
CA ALA A 38 15.36 10.15 -5.07
C ALA A 38 14.11 10.44 -5.92
N PRO A 39 13.83 11.72 -6.24
CA PRO A 39 12.77 12.07 -7.17
C PRO A 39 12.96 11.40 -8.53
N LYS A 40 11.86 11.09 -9.19
CA LYS A 40 11.83 10.55 -10.57
C LYS A 40 12.44 9.16 -10.77
N ILE A 41 12.54 8.36 -9.71
CA ILE A 41 13.01 6.97 -9.83
C ILE A 41 11.87 5.95 -9.95
N GLY A 42 10.63 6.42 -10.05
CA GLY A 42 9.48 5.54 -10.26
C GLY A 42 8.73 5.11 -9.01
N LYS A 43 8.89 5.79 -7.87
CA LYS A 43 8.19 5.44 -6.62
C LYS A 43 6.67 5.46 -6.78
N SER A 44 6.14 6.49 -7.44
CA SER A 44 4.69 6.60 -7.67
C SER A 44 4.16 5.49 -8.56
N TRP A 45 4.91 5.10 -9.57
CA TRP A 45 4.57 3.96 -10.42
C TRP A 45 4.50 2.67 -9.63
N LEU A 46 5.51 2.43 -8.79
CA LEU A 46 5.56 1.25 -7.95
C LEU A 46 4.38 1.23 -6.97
N ALA A 47 4.09 2.35 -6.32
CA ALA A 47 2.99 2.46 -5.39
C ALA A 47 1.64 2.18 -6.07
N MET A 48 1.39 2.77 -7.24
CA MET A 48 0.17 2.52 -8.01
C MET A 48 0.07 1.07 -8.46
N TRP A 49 1.17 0.49 -8.91
CA TRP A 49 1.21 -0.91 -9.34
C TRP A 49 0.91 -1.86 -8.18
N LEU A 50 1.45 -1.60 -6.99
CA LEU A 50 1.15 -2.37 -5.78
C LEU A 50 -0.34 -2.26 -5.42
N CYS A 51 -0.91 -1.06 -5.46
CA CYS A 51 -2.33 -0.86 -5.21
C CYS A 51 -3.20 -1.63 -6.21
N LEU A 52 -2.85 -1.57 -7.48
CA LEU A 52 -3.58 -2.27 -8.52
C LEU A 52 -3.53 -3.79 -8.31
N GLY A 53 -2.36 -4.33 -8.00
CA GLY A 53 -2.18 -5.76 -7.75
C GLY A 53 -2.99 -6.24 -6.54
N VAL A 54 -2.98 -5.49 -5.45
CA VAL A 54 -3.75 -5.80 -4.25
C VAL A 54 -5.26 -5.72 -4.55
N ALA A 55 -5.70 -4.69 -5.27
CA ALA A 55 -7.11 -4.53 -5.61
C ALA A 55 -7.61 -5.64 -6.53
N GLN A 56 -6.77 -6.14 -7.42
CA GLN A 56 -7.11 -7.25 -8.32
C GLN A 56 -6.87 -8.63 -7.71
N GLY A 57 -6.11 -8.72 -6.62
CA GLY A 57 -5.69 -9.98 -6.04
C GLY A 57 -4.72 -10.75 -6.92
N GLN A 58 -3.95 -10.05 -7.77
CA GLN A 58 -2.98 -10.64 -8.67
C GLN A 58 -1.59 -10.69 -8.06
N ALA A 59 -0.84 -11.75 -8.36
CA ALA A 59 0.54 -11.87 -7.92
C ALA A 59 1.40 -10.74 -8.51
N LEU A 60 2.31 -10.22 -7.68
CA LEU A 60 3.29 -9.21 -8.06
C LEU A 60 4.68 -9.86 -8.01
N TRP A 61 5.39 -9.89 -9.11
CA TRP A 61 6.71 -10.56 -9.28
C TRP A 61 6.70 -12.05 -8.95
N ASN A 62 5.78 -12.74 -8.72
CA ASN A 62 5.63 -14.10 -8.21
C ASN A 62 5.26 -14.16 -6.72
N PHE A 63 5.08 -13.00 -6.08
CA PHE A 63 4.57 -12.97 -4.70
C PHE A 63 3.06 -12.87 -4.73
N ALA A 64 2.40 -13.75 -4.02
CA ALA A 64 0.94 -13.71 -3.90
C ALA A 64 0.50 -12.46 -3.15
N THR A 65 -0.65 -11.93 -3.51
CA THR A 65 -1.25 -10.78 -2.83
C THR A 65 -2.53 -11.19 -2.12
N THR A 66 -2.83 -10.51 -1.01
CA THR A 66 -4.14 -10.60 -0.38
C THR A 66 -5.03 -9.53 -1.00
N GLN A 67 -6.09 -9.97 -1.71
CA GLN A 67 -7.01 -9.03 -2.36
C GLN A 67 -7.71 -8.16 -1.33
N GLY A 68 -7.80 -6.86 -1.61
CA GLY A 68 -8.45 -5.90 -0.74
C GLY A 68 -8.70 -4.59 -1.45
N GLU A 69 -9.31 -3.67 -0.74
CA GLU A 69 -9.52 -2.32 -1.24
C GLU A 69 -8.22 -1.51 -1.13
N ALA A 70 -7.94 -0.69 -2.12
CA ALA A 70 -6.80 0.21 -2.13
C ALA A 70 -7.26 1.65 -2.32
N LEU A 71 -6.74 2.54 -1.48
CA LEU A 71 -6.97 3.98 -1.60
C LEU A 71 -5.63 4.67 -1.80
N TYR A 72 -5.49 5.36 -2.91
CA TYR A 72 -4.28 6.10 -3.25
C TYR A 72 -4.50 7.59 -3.01
N LEU A 73 -3.69 8.17 -2.14
CA LEU A 73 -3.72 9.58 -1.84
C LEU A 73 -2.56 10.26 -2.56
N SER A 74 -2.87 11.07 -3.57
CA SER A 74 -1.87 11.87 -4.26
C SER A 74 -2.12 13.34 -4.00
N LEU A 75 -1.15 14.01 -3.40
CA LEU A 75 -1.23 15.44 -3.11
C LEU A 75 -0.51 16.30 -4.15
N GLU A 76 0.31 15.69 -4.98
CA GLU A 76 1.15 16.39 -5.95
C GLU A 76 0.68 16.24 -7.39
N ASP A 77 0.20 15.05 -7.76
CA ASP A 77 -0.16 14.75 -9.13
C ASP A 77 -1.59 15.19 -9.45
N SER A 78 -1.79 15.70 -10.66
CA SER A 78 -3.11 15.96 -11.18
C SER A 78 -3.84 14.65 -11.51
N SER A 79 -5.16 14.70 -11.56
CA SER A 79 -5.98 13.56 -11.96
C SER A 79 -5.64 13.08 -13.37
N GLN A 80 -5.28 13.99 -14.25
CA GLN A 80 -4.89 13.67 -15.62
C GLN A 80 -3.59 12.87 -15.68
N ARG A 81 -2.60 13.21 -14.85
CA ARG A 81 -1.35 12.46 -14.78
C ARG A 81 -1.58 11.06 -14.21
N ILE A 82 -2.41 10.95 -13.21
CA ILE A 82 -2.79 9.66 -12.63
C ILE A 82 -3.50 8.81 -13.68
N GLN A 83 -4.43 9.39 -14.43
CA GLN A 83 -5.12 8.70 -15.50
C GLN A 83 -4.15 8.15 -16.56
N THR A 84 -3.19 8.96 -16.97
CA THR A 84 -2.17 8.53 -17.94
C THR A 84 -1.36 7.35 -17.41
N ARG A 85 -0.95 7.40 -16.14
CA ARG A 85 -0.22 6.29 -15.52
C ARG A 85 -1.05 5.02 -15.41
N LEU A 86 -2.34 5.14 -15.14
CA LEU A 86 -3.23 3.98 -15.09
C LEU A 86 -3.34 3.30 -16.45
N PHE A 87 -3.44 4.07 -17.54
CA PHE A 87 -3.43 3.50 -18.89
C PHE A 87 -2.13 2.78 -19.22
N ASP A 88 -1.01 3.29 -18.70
CA ASP A 88 0.28 2.63 -18.90
C ASP A 88 0.45 1.35 -18.07
N LEU A 89 -0.20 1.29 -16.90
CA LEU A 89 -0.09 0.15 -16.01
C LEU A 89 -1.01 -1.01 -16.39
N THR A 90 -2.18 -0.73 -16.96
CA THR A 90 -3.15 -1.74 -17.32
C THR A 90 -3.95 -1.34 -18.55
N GLU A 91 -4.16 -2.30 -19.45
CA GLU A 91 -5.05 -2.13 -20.59
C GLU A 91 -6.50 -2.44 -20.21
N ASP A 92 -6.70 -3.22 -19.16
CA ASP A 92 -8.01 -3.58 -18.67
C ASP A 92 -8.61 -2.49 -17.78
N ALA A 93 -9.93 -2.51 -17.63
CA ALA A 93 -10.58 -1.61 -16.70
C ALA A 93 -10.11 -1.89 -15.27
N PRO A 94 -9.64 -0.86 -14.53
CA PRO A 94 -9.24 -1.06 -13.15
C PRO A 94 -10.42 -1.52 -12.28
N PRO A 95 -10.16 -2.32 -11.24
CA PRO A 95 -11.22 -2.77 -10.36
C PRO A 95 -11.83 -1.62 -9.55
N THR A 96 -13.08 -1.75 -9.18
CA THR A 96 -13.78 -0.75 -8.37
C THR A 96 -13.20 -0.62 -6.96
N GLN A 97 -12.44 -1.60 -6.51
CA GLN A 97 -11.76 -1.59 -5.21
C GLN A 97 -10.54 -0.69 -5.18
N PHE A 98 -10.11 -0.16 -6.32
CA PHE A 98 -9.01 0.79 -6.39
C PHE A 98 -9.54 2.21 -6.55
N CYS A 99 -9.38 3.02 -5.50
CA CYS A 99 -9.91 4.37 -5.44
C CYS A 99 -8.80 5.39 -5.23
N PHE A 100 -9.03 6.61 -5.71
CA PHE A 100 -8.12 7.73 -5.55
C PHE A 100 -8.80 8.84 -4.76
N TYR A 101 -8.04 9.46 -3.86
CA TYR A 101 -8.48 10.66 -3.18
C TYR A 101 -8.39 11.84 -4.15
N ARG A 102 -9.48 12.61 -4.25
CA ARG A 102 -9.52 13.85 -5.01
C ARG A 102 -9.55 15.04 -4.06
N LYS A 103 -8.56 15.89 -4.20
CA LYS A 103 -8.60 17.16 -3.48
C LYS A 103 -9.70 18.03 -4.11
N LYS A 104 -10.63 18.51 -3.29
CA LYS A 104 -11.63 19.46 -3.76
C LYS A 104 -10.94 20.74 -4.19
N ASN A 105 -11.20 21.18 -5.43
CA ASN A 105 -10.79 22.50 -5.86
C ASN A 105 -11.63 23.54 -5.10
N VAL A 106 -10.98 24.22 -4.17
CA VAL A 106 -11.59 25.38 -3.54
C VAL A 106 -11.36 26.56 -4.47
N ARG A 107 -12.40 26.99 -5.16
CA ARG A 107 -12.34 28.25 -5.91
C ARG A 107 -12.26 29.39 -4.92
N ARG A 108 -11.28 30.18 -5.09
CA ARG A 108 -11.15 31.45 -4.39
C ARG A 108 -11.82 32.55 -5.20
#